data_3db3c8eae3b1045e1d8e0c90d4f3e2f2
#
_entry.id   3db3c8eae3b1045e1d8e0c90d4f3e2f2
#
_cell.length_a   1.000
_cell.length_b   1.000
_cell.length_c   1.000
_cell.angle_alpha   90.00
_cell.angle_beta   90.00
_cell.angle_gamma   90.00
#
_symmetry.space_group_name_H-M   'P 1'
#
loop_
_entity.id
_entity.type
_entity.pdbx_description
1 polymer ?
#
loop_
_entity_poly.entity_id
_entity_poly.type
_entity_poly.pdbx_seq_one_letter_code
_entity_poly.pdbx_strand_id
1 'polypeptide(L)'
;ASFIVKNSKHYPQDLRAEVMEHFGFGPFIIVNPETMAPIMTIKDLKDLQRKLPEIPDESLRYHLSQNHFSRFFFSRAMFPPAVILKKVDVSEYTHMDEARQLISDLIVGYRRMKNQGVVAIYQKERFDQYSNFARIGNGSLGGKGRGLAFMGTMVKRYPKLSEEHFSVDIPKTVVICTDIFDEFMETNNLYPTALSDIPDAEILDAFENASLPTRLLDDLLALFEVVEGPLAVRSSSLLEDSHYQPFAGVYKTYMIPKVPDKSVMLRLLRSAIKAVYASVFYSDSKAYLTATQNLIDQEKMAIVLQEVIGARYDTVDANGNALSYFYPTLSGVARSLNFYPIGDERAEDGIANVAFGLGKYIVDGGQTLRFSPKHPHHILQLSTTDLALRETQRNFYALDLKNMAQEFKTDD
;
A
#
# COMPACT_ATOMS: atom_id res chain seq x y z
N ALA A 1 -39.70 0.66 -27.62
CA ALA A 1 -40.50 0.29 -26.44
C ALA A 1 -40.81 -1.19 -26.54
N SER A 2 -40.46 -1.93 -25.47
CA SER A 2 -40.76 -3.35 -25.34
C SER A 2 -42.01 -3.55 -24.49
N PHE A 3 -42.74 -4.65 -24.72
CA PHE A 3 -43.94 -4.98 -23.99
C PHE A 3 -43.78 -6.34 -23.33
N ILE A 4 -44.13 -6.43 -22.04
CA ILE A 4 -44.15 -7.68 -21.30
C ILE A 4 -45.60 -8.05 -21.01
N VAL A 5 -45.98 -9.27 -21.35
CA VAL A 5 -47.33 -9.76 -21.09
C VAL A 5 -47.47 -10.13 -19.62
N LYS A 6 -48.21 -9.34 -18.85
CA LYS A 6 -48.35 -9.46 -17.37
C LYS A 6 -48.78 -10.85 -16.89
N ASN A 7 -49.55 -11.59 -17.68
CA ASN A 7 -50.08 -12.91 -17.32
C ASN A 7 -49.30 -14.07 -17.99
N SER A 8 -48.13 -13.79 -18.58
CA SER A 8 -47.27 -14.85 -19.13
C SER A 8 -46.73 -15.75 -18.02
N LYS A 9 -46.65 -17.06 -18.26
CA LYS A 9 -45.99 -18.02 -17.36
C LYS A 9 -44.51 -17.69 -17.19
N HIS A 10 -43.93 -16.92 -18.11
CA HIS A 10 -42.51 -16.52 -18.12
C HIS A 10 -42.32 -15.04 -17.70
N TYR A 11 -43.36 -14.38 -17.15
CA TYR A 11 -43.28 -12.96 -16.78
C TYR A 11 -42.05 -12.55 -15.98
N PRO A 12 -41.60 -13.30 -14.93
CA PRO A 12 -40.39 -12.93 -14.19
C PRO A 12 -39.12 -13.03 -15.03
N GLN A 13 -39.03 -14.00 -15.94
CA GLN A 13 -37.89 -14.18 -16.84
C GLN A 13 -37.87 -13.08 -17.91
N ASP A 14 -39.05 -12.80 -18.53
CA ASP A 14 -39.21 -11.74 -19.52
C ASP A 14 -38.91 -10.38 -18.93
N LEU A 15 -39.43 -10.08 -17.74
CA LEU A 15 -39.13 -8.83 -17.00
C LEU A 15 -37.64 -8.70 -16.72
N ARG A 16 -37.01 -9.79 -16.25
CA ARG A 16 -35.57 -9.79 -15.98
C ARG A 16 -34.74 -9.55 -17.24
N ALA A 17 -35.12 -10.17 -18.37
CA ALA A 17 -34.44 -9.98 -19.65
C ALA A 17 -34.54 -8.53 -20.12
N GLU A 18 -35.74 -7.94 -20.10
CA GLU A 18 -35.99 -6.56 -20.47
C GLU A 18 -35.22 -5.55 -19.58
N VAL A 19 -35.23 -5.78 -18.24
CA VAL A 19 -34.49 -4.96 -17.31
C VAL A 19 -32.98 -5.06 -17.56
N MET A 20 -32.49 -6.26 -17.82
CA MET A 20 -31.07 -6.46 -18.13
C MET A 20 -30.66 -5.77 -19.43
N GLU A 21 -31.48 -5.86 -20.45
CA GLU A 21 -31.21 -5.27 -21.76
C GLU A 21 -31.33 -3.73 -21.76
N HIS A 22 -32.44 -3.20 -21.25
CA HIS A 22 -32.70 -1.77 -21.33
C HIS A 22 -32.01 -0.91 -20.28
N PHE A 23 -31.75 -1.47 -19.10
CA PHE A 23 -31.07 -0.76 -18.01
C PHE A 23 -29.58 -1.10 -17.87
N GLY A 24 -29.05 -1.96 -18.76
CA GLY A 24 -27.61 -2.29 -18.78
C GLY A 24 -27.12 -3.14 -17.59
N PHE A 25 -28.02 -3.85 -16.88
CA PHE A 25 -27.64 -4.73 -15.77
C PHE A 25 -26.98 -6.04 -16.22
N GLY A 26 -27.10 -6.37 -17.52
CA GLY A 26 -26.44 -7.53 -18.12
C GLY A 26 -24.96 -7.31 -18.44
N PRO A 27 -24.29 -8.31 -19.01
CA PRO A 27 -22.97 -8.14 -19.57
C PRO A 27 -23.02 -7.09 -20.70
N PHE A 28 -21.95 -6.30 -20.82
CA PHE A 28 -21.83 -5.33 -21.90
C PHE A 28 -21.24 -6.02 -23.13
N ILE A 29 -22.03 -6.05 -24.21
CA ILE A 29 -21.66 -6.69 -25.46
C ILE A 29 -21.10 -5.61 -26.41
N ILE A 30 -19.83 -5.75 -26.76
CA ILE A 30 -19.20 -4.93 -27.80
C ILE A 30 -19.55 -5.55 -29.15
N VAL A 31 -20.10 -4.74 -30.05
CA VAL A 31 -20.52 -5.17 -31.40
C VAL A 31 -19.72 -4.46 -32.48
N ASN A 32 -19.65 -5.10 -33.64
CA ASN A 32 -19.20 -4.42 -34.85
C ASN A 32 -20.32 -3.44 -35.33
N PRO A 33 -20.02 -2.16 -35.53
CA PRO A 33 -21.05 -1.17 -35.86
C PRO A 33 -21.72 -1.37 -37.24
N GLU A 34 -21.06 -2.04 -38.19
CA GLU A 34 -21.60 -2.28 -39.52
C GLU A 34 -22.51 -3.52 -39.57
N THR A 35 -22.08 -4.60 -38.91
CA THR A 35 -22.75 -5.90 -38.96
C THR A 35 -23.65 -6.17 -37.77
N MET A 36 -23.51 -5.37 -36.69
CA MET A 36 -24.12 -5.58 -35.36
C MET A 36 -23.77 -6.93 -34.73
N ALA A 37 -22.78 -7.63 -35.29
CA ALA A 37 -22.30 -8.90 -34.72
C ALA A 37 -21.51 -8.68 -33.42
N PRO A 38 -21.70 -9.52 -32.40
CA PRO A 38 -20.93 -9.43 -31.14
C PRO A 38 -19.46 -9.76 -31.37
N ILE A 39 -18.56 -8.87 -30.92
CA ILE A 39 -17.12 -9.04 -30.99
C ILE A 39 -16.60 -9.61 -29.66
N MET A 40 -17.05 -9.03 -28.54
CA MET A 40 -16.66 -9.48 -27.22
C MET A 40 -17.74 -9.18 -26.18
N THR A 41 -17.69 -9.92 -25.08
CA THR A 41 -18.58 -9.73 -23.92
C THR A 41 -17.78 -9.27 -22.72
N ILE A 42 -18.21 -8.18 -22.11
CA ILE A 42 -17.64 -7.58 -20.89
C ILE A 42 -18.56 -7.93 -19.71
N LYS A 43 -18.04 -8.65 -18.74
CA LYS A 43 -18.83 -9.14 -17.60
C LYS A 43 -18.91 -8.12 -16.46
N ASP A 44 -17.78 -7.51 -16.13
CA ASP A 44 -17.62 -6.59 -15.03
C ASP A 44 -16.56 -5.51 -15.35
N LEU A 45 -16.26 -4.67 -14.38
CA LEU A 45 -15.33 -3.56 -14.52
C LEU A 45 -13.87 -4.00 -14.71
N LYS A 46 -13.47 -5.08 -14.04
CA LYS A 46 -12.13 -5.65 -14.17
C LYS A 46 -11.94 -6.25 -15.56
N ASP A 47 -12.98 -6.90 -16.07
CA ASP A 47 -12.99 -7.45 -17.43
C ASP A 47 -12.97 -6.34 -18.49
N LEU A 48 -13.72 -5.25 -18.26
CA LEU A 48 -13.66 -4.06 -19.14
C LEU A 48 -12.26 -3.48 -19.19
N GLN A 49 -11.63 -3.25 -18.04
CA GLN A 49 -10.31 -2.67 -17.99
C GLN A 49 -9.27 -3.52 -18.72
N ARG A 50 -9.35 -4.85 -18.58
CA ARG A 50 -8.44 -5.77 -19.25
C ARG A 50 -8.63 -5.78 -20.76
N LYS A 51 -9.87 -5.76 -21.22
CA LYS A 51 -10.25 -5.89 -22.65
C LYS A 51 -10.31 -4.55 -23.39
N LEU A 52 -10.31 -3.43 -22.69
CA LEU A 52 -10.42 -2.09 -23.28
C LEU A 52 -9.38 -1.82 -24.39
N PRO A 53 -8.10 -2.24 -24.26
CA PRO A 53 -7.12 -2.09 -25.35
C PRO A 53 -7.45 -2.91 -26.61
N GLU A 54 -8.21 -4.00 -26.47
CA GLU A 54 -8.55 -4.92 -27.55
C GLU A 54 -9.82 -4.51 -28.32
N ILE A 55 -10.58 -3.51 -27.84
CA ILE A 55 -11.80 -3.04 -28.51
C ILE A 55 -11.42 -2.30 -29.79
N PRO A 56 -11.91 -2.68 -30.96
CA PRO A 56 -11.65 -1.95 -32.21
C PRO A 56 -12.12 -0.49 -32.14
N ASP A 57 -11.40 0.42 -32.79
CA ASP A 57 -11.67 1.87 -32.75
C ASP A 57 -13.10 2.22 -33.21
N GLU A 58 -13.58 1.58 -34.25
CA GLU A 58 -14.91 1.79 -34.77
C GLU A 58 -16.00 1.36 -33.79
N SER A 59 -15.79 0.23 -33.12
CA SER A 59 -16.68 -0.27 -32.07
C SER A 59 -16.66 0.64 -30.85
N LEU A 60 -15.47 1.09 -30.43
CA LEU A 60 -15.31 2.02 -29.31
C LEU A 60 -16.04 3.33 -29.61
N ARG A 61 -15.83 3.91 -30.79
CA ARG A 61 -16.49 5.11 -31.25
C ARG A 61 -18.01 4.96 -31.27
N TYR A 62 -18.52 3.86 -31.83
CA TYR A 62 -19.93 3.55 -31.84
C TYR A 62 -20.54 3.47 -30.44
N HIS A 63 -19.93 2.68 -29.55
CA HIS A 63 -20.46 2.49 -28.19
C HIS A 63 -20.39 3.75 -27.33
N LEU A 64 -19.40 4.62 -27.53
CA LEU A 64 -19.32 5.94 -26.89
C LEU A 64 -20.44 6.86 -27.41
N SER A 65 -20.61 6.98 -28.73
CA SER A 65 -21.63 7.83 -29.32
C SER A 65 -23.08 7.44 -28.94
N GLN A 66 -23.33 6.15 -28.70
CA GLN A 66 -24.60 5.62 -28.22
C GLN A 66 -24.76 5.64 -26.69
N ASN A 67 -23.81 6.21 -25.96
CA ASN A 67 -23.77 6.25 -24.49
C ASN A 67 -23.81 4.86 -23.82
N HIS A 68 -23.37 3.81 -24.49
CA HIS A 68 -23.42 2.45 -23.94
C HIS A 68 -22.48 2.30 -22.75
N PHE A 69 -21.27 2.89 -22.78
CA PHE A 69 -20.36 2.91 -21.64
C PHE A 69 -20.98 3.64 -20.45
N SER A 70 -21.57 4.81 -20.66
CA SER A 70 -22.25 5.55 -19.59
C SER A 70 -23.35 4.71 -18.94
N ARG A 71 -24.21 4.03 -19.72
CA ARG A 71 -25.25 3.13 -19.20
C ARG A 71 -24.68 1.97 -18.42
N PHE A 72 -23.60 1.35 -18.93
CA PHE A 72 -22.90 0.26 -18.23
C PHE A 72 -22.36 0.69 -16.86
N PHE A 73 -21.84 1.91 -16.74
CA PHE A 73 -21.37 2.47 -15.47
C PHE A 73 -22.54 2.85 -14.55
N PHE A 74 -23.61 3.47 -15.09
CA PHE A 74 -24.81 3.80 -14.30
C PHE A 74 -25.46 2.57 -13.68
N SER A 75 -25.60 1.47 -14.44
CA SER A 75 -26.19 0.22 -13.94
C SER A 75 -25.41 -0.43 -12.79
N ARG A 76 -24.16 -0.03 -12.61
CA ARG A 76 -23.25 -0.50 -11.55
C ARG A 76 -23.06 0.53 -10.45
N ALA A 77 -23.93 1.53 -10.37
CA ALA A 77 -23.90 2.63 -9.40
C ALA A 77 -22.58 3.45 -9.42
N MET A 78 -21.91 3.48 -10.57
CA MET A 78 -20.69 4.27 -10.78
C MET A 78 -21.06 5.63 -11.38
N PHE A 79 -21.77 6.43 -10.59
CA PHE A 79 -22.37 7.66 -11.09
C PHE A 79 -21.38 8.72 -11.60
N PRO A 80 -20.28 9.07 -10.88
CA PRO A 80 -19.36 10.09 -11.34
C PRO A 80 -18.74 9.78 -12.72
N PRO A 81 -18.09 8.62 -12.97
CA PRO A 81 -17.55 8.30 -14.28
C PRO A 81 -18.66 8.16 -15.36
N ALA A 82 -19.85 7.67 -15.00
CA ALA A 82 -20.96 7.56 -15.94
C ALA A 82 -21.43 8.92 -16.45
N VAL A 83 -21.49 9.94 -15.57
CA VAL A 83 -21.87 11.32 -15.94
C VAL A 83 -20.82 11.94 -16.84
N ILE A 84 -19.53 11.71 -16.58
CA ILE A 84 -18.44 12.21 -17.44
C ILE A 84 -18.55 11.58 -18.82
N LEU A 85 -18.67 10.24 -18.92
CA LEU A 85 -18.76 9.52 -20.19
C LEU A 85 -20.03 9.89 -20.99
N LYS A 86 -21.11 10.26 -20.31
CA LYS A 86 -22.33 10.74 -20.99
C LYS A 86 -22.13 12.06 -21.73
N LYS A 87 -21.17 12.87 -21.31
CA LYS A 87 -20.87 14.19 -21.90
C LYS A 87 -19.77 14.13 -22.96
N VAL A 88 -19.18 12.99 -23.19
CA VAL A 88 -18.10 12.81 -24.18
C VAL A 88 -18.66 13.02 -25.57
N ASP A 89 -18.13 14.01 -26.26
CA ASP A 89 -18.35 14.19 -27.70
C ASP A 89 -17.27 13.43 -28.47
N VAL A 90 -17.70 12.36 -29.13
CA VAL A 90 -16.77 11.46 -29.84
C VAL A 90 -16.13 12.13 -31.05
N SER A 91 -16.72 13.24 -31.55
CA SER A 91 -16.17 13.99 -32.66
C SER A 91 -14.92 14.79 -32.31
N GLU A 92 -14.67 15.06 -31.00
CA GLU A 92 -13.49 15.73 -30.52
C GLU A 92 -12.23 14.84 -30.54
N TYR A 93 -12.40 13.51 -30.64
CA TYR A 93 -11.29 12.56 -30.62
C TYR A 93 -10.80 12.21 -32.02
N THR A 94 -9.64 12.69 -32.40
CA THR A 94 -8.96 12.31 -33.64
C THR A 94 -8.46 10.86 -33.55
N HIS A 95 -7.92 10.48 -32.38
CA HIS A 95 -7.43 9.14 -32.10
C HIS A 95 -8.22 8.51 -30.94
N MET A 96 -8.68 7.26 -31.14
CA MET A 96 -9.47 6.56 -30.10
C MET A 96 -8.65 6.16 -28.88
N ASP A 97 -7.34 6.20 -28.93
CA ASP A 97 -6.47 5.95 -27.79
C ASP A 97 -6.66 6.96 -26.65
N GLU A 98 -6.97 8.23 -26.98
CA GLU A 98 -7.29 9.24 -25.97
C GLU A 98 -8.61 8.90 -25.25
N ALA A 99 -9.60 8.42 -25.98
CA ALA A 99 -10.87 7.97 -25.40
C ALA A 99 -10.70 6.68 -24.55
N ARG A 100 -9.83 5.75 -24.98
CA ARG A 100 -9.44 4.58 -24.19
C ARG A 100 -8.78 5.00 -22.88
N GLN A 101 -7.84 5.94 -22.96
CA GLN A 101 -7.15 6.44 -21.79
C GLN A 101 -8.13 7.08 -20.82
N LEU A 102 -9.04 7.93 -21.30
CA LEU A 102 -10.09 8.52 -20.46
C LEU A 102 -10.93 7.46 -19.74
N ILE A 103 -11.42 6.44 -20.46
CA ILE A 103 -12.20 5.36 -19.84
C ILE A 103 -11.38 4.63 -18.80
N SER A 104 -10.12 4.31 -19.11
CA SER A 104 -9.18 3.66 -18.19
C SER A 104 -8.99 4.48 -16.92
N ASP A 105 -8.71 5.78 -17.06
CA ASP A 105 -8.48 6.69 -15.92
C ASP A 105 -9.71 6.83 -15.04
N LEU A 106 -10.90 6.89 -15.64
CA LEU A 106 -12.16 6.93 -14.90
C LEU A 106 -12.40 5.63 -14.11
N ILE A 107 -12.07 4.47 -14.69
CA ILE A 107 -12.16 3.18 -13.98
C ILE A 107 -11.17 3.14 -12.82
N VAL A 108 -9.91 3.46 -13.07
CA VAL A 108 -8.83 3.45 -12.07
C VAL A 108 -9.15 4.41 -10.93
N GLY A 109 -9.50 5.65 -11.26
CA GLY A 109 -9.86 6.68 -10.27
C GLY A 109 -11.04 6.26 -9.40
N TYR A 110 -12.10 5.72 -9.99
CA TYR A 110 -13.27 5.22 -9.25
C TYR A 110 -12.93 4.04 -8.35
N ARG A 111 -12.15 3.06 -8.84
CA ARG A 111 -11.73 1.89 -8.04
C ARG A 111 -10.84 2.31 -6.88
N ARG A 112 -9.88 3.22 -7.09
CA ARG A 112 -9.05 3.80 -6.01
C ARG A 112 -9.92 4.49 -4.97
N MET A 113 -10.80 5.40 -5.39
CA MET A 113 -11.71 6.10 -4.49
C MET A 113 -12.60 5.15 -3.67
N LYS A 114 -13.12 4.09 -4.28
CA LYS A 114 -13.97 3.11 -3.61
C LYS A 114 -13.20 2.29 -2.57
N ASN A 115 -11.96 1.92 -2.89
CA ASN A 115 -11.13 1.09 -2.03
C ASN A 115 -10.35 1.89 -0.96
N GLN A 116 -10.30 3.20 -1.07
CA GLN A 116 -9.62 4.05 -0.11
C GLN A 116 -10.28 3.97 1.29
N GLY A 117 -9.46 3.75 2.33
CA GLY A 117 -9.92 3.64 3.72
C GLY A 117 -10.70 2.35 4.03
N VAL A 118 -10.67 1.35 3.15
CA VAL A 118 -11.26 0.02 3.38
C VAL A 118 -10.16 -0.95 3.76
N VAL A 119 -10.34 -1.67 4.89
CA VAL A 119 -9.49 -2.81 5.25
C VAL A 119 -10.07 -4.05 4.58
N ALA A 120 -9.54 -4.42 3.43
CA ALA A 120 -9.96 -5.62 2.73
C ALA A 120 -9.37 -6.89 3.37
N ILE A 121 -10.10 -8.00 3.34
CA ILE A 121 -9.49 -9.32 3.60
C ILE A 121 -8.73 -9.70 2.35
N TYR A 122 -7.43 -9.99 2.50
CA TYR A 122 -6.62 -10.45 1.40
C TYR A 122 -7.06 -11.86 0.98
N GLN A 123 -7.49 -11.99 -0.25
CA GLN A 123 -7.82 -13.27 -0.90
C GLN A 123 -7.28 -13.18 -2.32
N LYS A 124 -6.44 -14.14 -2.71
CA LYS A 124 -5.77 -14.19 -4.01
C LYS A 124 -6.70 -13.91 -5.20
N GLU A 125 -7.91 -14.52 -5.19
CA GLU A 125 -8.87 -14.41 -6.29
C GLU A 125 -9.65 -13.10 -6.30
N ARG A 126 -9.71 -12.39 -5.17
CA ARG A 126 -10.56 -11.22 -4.96
C ARG A 126 -9.79 -9.94 -4.65
N PHE A 127 -8.46 -10.02 -4.52
CA PHE A 127 -7.67 -8.84 -4.22
C PHE A 127 -7.75 -7.85 -5.39
N ASP A 128 -8.21 -6.65 -5.08
CA ASP A 128 -8.24 -5.56 -6.03
C ASP A 128 -6.87 -4.86 -6.00
N GLN A 129 -6.15 -4.84 -7.13
CA GLN A 129 -4.84 -4.18 -7.25
C GLN A 129 -4.85 -2.69 -6.86
N TYR A 130 -6.04 -2.08 -6.84
CA TYR A 130 -6.23 -0.70 -6.39
C TYR A 130 -6.59 -0.59 -4.90
N SER A 131 -6.65 -1.69 -4.17
CA SER A 131 -6.77 -1.65 -2.72
C SER A 131 -5.43 -1.27 -2.12
N ASN A 132 -5.41 -0.19 -1.34
CA ASN A 132 -4.19 0.26 -0.67
C ASN A 132 -4.00 -0.39 0.70
N PHE A 133 -5.03 -1.06 1.25
CA PHE A 133 -4.94 -1.69 2.55
C PHE A 133 -5.68 -3.03 2.60
N ALA A 134 -4.96 -4.08 3.00
CA ALA A 134 -5.55 -5.41 3.20
C ALA A 134 -4.97 -6.09 4.45
N ARG A 135 -5.65 -7.15 4.92
CA ARG A 135 -5.17 -7.99 6.03
C ARG A 135 -5.17 -9.46 5.64
N ILE A 136 -4.19 -10.19 6.12
CA ILE A 136 -4.09 -11.66 6.09
C ILE A 136 -4.35 -12.17 7.50
N GLY A 137 -5.32 -13.04 7.67
CA GLY A 137 -5.77 -13.53 8.97
C GLY A 137 -6.94 -12.74 9.57
N ASN A 138 -7.36 -13.14 10.77
CA ASN A 138 -8.54 -12.63 11.47
C ASN A 138 -8.21 -12.01 12.84
N GLY A 139 -6.95 -12.07 13.25
CA GLY A 139 -6.46 -11.50 14.50
C GLY A 139 -6.36 -9.96 14.48
N SER A 140 -5.63 -9.42 15.43
CA SER A 140 -5.36 -7.98 15.52
C SER A 140 -4.38 -7.52 14.45
N LEU A 141 -4.55 -6.28 13.98
CA LEU A 141 -3.60 -5.59 13.09
C LEU A 141 -2.39 -5.02 13.83
N GLY A 142 -2.37 -5.08 15.17
CA GLY A 142 -1.41 -4.34 15.99
C GLY A 142 -1.60 -2.83 15.94
N GLY A 143 -0.74 -2.09 16.62
CA GLY A 143 -0.82 -0.63 16.75
C GLY A 143 -0.62 0.07 15.42
N LYS A 144 0.54 -0.12 14.76
CA LYS A 144 0.86 0.51 13.46
C LYS A 144 -0.18 0.17 12.39
N GLY A 145 -0.63 -1.11 12.31
CA GLY A 145 -1.65 -1.53 11.35
C GLY A 145 -2.98 -0.79 11.55
N ARG A 146 -3.45 -0.66 12.79
CA ARG A 146 -4.67 0.10 13.12
C ARG A 146 -4.52 1.59 12.82
N GLY A 147 -3.37 2.19 13.16
CA GLY A 147 -3.06 3.59 12.88
C GLY A 147 -3.10 3.88 11.38
N LEU A 148 -2.47 3.04 10.56
CA LEU A 148 -2.49 3.16 9.09
C LEU A 148 -3.91 3.03 8.52
N ALA A 149 -4.70 2.07 8.99
CA ALA A 149 -6.10 1.90 8.57
C ALA A 149 -6.94 3.13 8.92
N PHE A 150 -6.75 3.69 10.13
CA PHE A 150 -7.42 4.92 10.55
C PHE A 150 -7.01 6.11 9.67
N MET A 151 -5.72 6.30 9.41
CA MET A 151 -5.24 7.37 8.52
C MET A 151 -5.82 7.25 7.12
N GLY A 152 -5.90 6.04 6.55
CA GLY A 152 -6.55 5.81 5.27
C GLY A 152 -8.03 6.24 5.25
N THR A 153 -8.75 6.03 6.36
CA THR A 153 -10.13 6.51 6.52
C THR A 153 -10.18 8.04 6.61
N MET A 154 -9.21 8.66 7.29
CA MET A 154 -9.14 10.13 7.41
C MET A 154 -8.82 10.79 6.06
N VAL A 155 -7.87 10.26 5.29
CA VAL A 155 -7.56 10.75 3.93
C VAL A 155 -8.81 10.70 3.05
N LYS A 156 -9.58 9.63 3.11
CA LYS A 156 -10.86 9.50 2.37
C LYS A 156 -11.90 10.55 2.83
N ARG A 157 -12.00 10.80 4.14
CA ARG A 157 -12.97 11.76 4.72
C ARG A 157 -12.65 13.20 4.35
N TYR A 158 -11.38 13.52 4.14
CA TYR A 158 -10.92 14.87 3.87
C TYR A 158 -10.23 14.97 2.48
N PRO A 159 -11.00 14.88 1.37
CA PRO A 159 -10.42 14.91 0.02
C PRO A 159 -9.67 16.22 -0.29
N LYS A 160 -9.90 17.29 0.46
CA LYS A 160 -9.15 18.54 0.37
C LYS A 160 -7.67 18.43 0.80
N LEU A 161 -7.27 17.30 1.40
CA LEU A 161 -5.85 17.01 1.65
C LEU A 161 -5.07 16.75 0.36
N SER A 162 -5.75 16.41 -0.74
CA SER A 162 -5.16 16.26 -2.07
C SER A 162 -5.66 17.39 -2.98
N GLU A 163 -4.75 17.98 -3.74
CA GLU A 163 -5.00 19.06 -4.69
C GLU A 163 -4.54 18.63 -6.09
N GLU A 164 -4.72 19.51 -7.09
CA GLU A 164 -4.40 19.22 -8.50
C GLU A 164 -2.94 18.77 -8.71
N HIS A 165 -2.02 19.28 -7.90
CA HIS A 165 -0.57 19.06 -8.07
C HIS A 165 0.04 18.09 -7.05
N PHE A 166 -0.70 17.64 -6.05
CA PHE A 166 -0.23 16.65 -5.10
C PHE A 166 -1.37 15.79 -4.54
N SER A 167 -1.07 14.53 -4.21
CA SER A 167 -1.99 13.62 -3.53
C SER A 167 -1.44 13.17 -2.19
N VAL A 168 -2.34 13.00 -1.21
CA VAL A 168 -2.04 12.40 0.08
C VAL A 168 -2.62 10.99 0.10
N ASP A 169 -1.76 10.00 0.16
CA ASP A 169 -2.13 8.59 0.12
C ASP A 169 -1.38 7.78 1.18
N ILE A 170 -1.98 6.65 1.57
CA ILE A 170 -1.29 5.62 2.34
C ILE A 170 -0.63 4.66 1.35
N PRO A 171 0.68 4.37 1.48
CA PRO A 171 1.34 3.39 0.65
C PRO A 171 0.64 2.03 0.74
N LYS A 172 0.68 1.25 -0.34
CA LYS A 172 0.08 -0.08 -0.36
C LYS A 172 0.57 -0.91 0.82
N THR A 173 -0.36 -1.39 1.62
CA THR A 173 -0.10 -2.04 2.90
C THR A 173 -0.89 -3.34 3.02
N VAL A 174 -0.21 -4.41 3.39
CA VAL A 174 -0.84 -5.67 3.79
C VAL A 174 -0.39 -6.01 5.20
N VAL A 175 -1.34 -6.27 6.09
CA VAL A 175 -1.04 -6.61 7.48
C VAL A 175 -1.27 -8.10 7.71
N ILE A 176 -0.22 -8.80 8.13
CA ILE A 176 -0.30 -10.16 8.66
C ILE A 176 -0.76 -10.04 10.11
N CYS A 177 -1.97 -10.55 10.41
CA CYS A 177 -2.59 -10.41 11.73
C CYS A 177 -1.95 -11.32 12.78
N THR A 178 -2.21 -11.03 14.05
CA THR A 178 -1.62 -11.74 15.21
C THR A 178 -1.99 -13.22 15.30
N ASP A 179 -3.10 -13.66 14.70
CA ASP A 179 -3.46 -15.08 14.65
C ASP A 179 -2.47 -15.93 13.82
N ILE A 180 -1.80 -15.32 12.85
CA ILE A 180 -0.73 -15.98 12.08
C ILE A 180 0.54 -16.14 12.95
N PHE A 181 0.84 -15.16 13.81
CA PHE A 181 1.91 -15.27 14.78
C PHE A 181 1.65 -16.39 15.78
N ASP A 182 0.43 -16.45 16.34
CA ASP A 182 0.02 -17.53 17.28
C ASP A 182 0.18 -18.90 16.62
N GLU A 183 -0.36 -19.08 15.40
CA GLU A 183 -0.24 -20.32 14.64
C GLU A 183 1.23 -20.71 14.39
N PHE A 184 2.08 -19.74 14.04
CA PHE A 184 3.50 -19.97 13.82
C PHE A 184 4.21 -20.44 15.11
N MET A 185 3.97 -19.75 16.21
CA MET A 185 4.56 -20.07 17.51
C MET A 185 4.14 -21.46 18.03
N GLU A 186 2.84 -21.73 17.94
CA GLU A 186 2.25 -22.99 18.43
C GLU A 186 2.65 -24.21 17.57
N THR A 187 2.54 -24.09 16.24
CA THR A 187 2.84 -25.20 15.31
C THR A 187 4.29 -25.64 15.40
N ASN A 188 5.21 -24.71 15.65
CA ASN A 188 6.65 -24.98 15.75
C ASN A 188 7.14 -25.15 17.20
N ASN A 189 6.24 -25.09 18.20
CA ASN A 189 6.58 -25.16 19.63
C ASN A 189 7.73 -24.23 20.02
N LEU A 190 7.68 -22.96 19.60
CA LEU A 190 8.78 -22.01 19.76
C LEU A 190 8.85 -21.35 21.15
N TYR A 191 7.74 -21.30 21.91
CA TYR A 191 7.70 -20.60 23.21
C TYR A 191 8.78 -21.05 24.19
N PRO A 192 9.10 -22.37 24.36
CA PRO A 192 10.14 -22.78 25.29
C PRO A 192 11.52 -22.19 24.96
N THR A 193 11.87 -22.15 23.66
CA THR A 193 13.15 -21.56 23.19
C THR A 193 13.12 -20.04 23.28
N ALA A 194 12.03 -19.43 22.82
CA ALA A 194 11.87 -17.97 22.79
C ALA A 194 11.91 -17.33 24.19
N LEU A 195 11.34 -17.99 25.19
CA LEU A 195 11.31 -17.51 26.58
C LEU A 195 12.57 -17.85 27.38
N SER A 196 13.44 -18.71 26.86
CA SER A 196 14.68 -19.09 27.56
C SER A 196 15.71 -17.94 27.56
N ASP A 197 16.69 -18.00 28.45
CA ASP A 197 17.76 -17.03 28.54
C ASP A 197 18.97 -17.50 27.71
N ILE A 198 18.80 -17.42 26.37
CA ILE A 198 19.82 -17.75 25.37
C ILE A 198 20.15 -16.52 24.52
N PRO A 199 21.31 -16.50 23.85
CA PRO A 199 21.68 -15.40 22.93
C PRO A 199 20.65 -15.14 21.87
N ASP A 200 20.44 -13.87 21.49
CA ASP A 200 19.49 -13.44 20.47
C ASP A 200 19.70 -14.15 19.12
N ALA A 201 20.96 -14.45 18.78
CA ALA A 201 21.30 -15.21 17.57
C ALA A 201 20.73 -16.63 17.58
N GLU A 202 20.73 -17.31 18.71
CA GLU A 202 20.16 -18.67 18.85
C GLU A 202 18.62 -18.63 18.77
N ILE A 203 17.99 -17.56 19.28
CA ILE A 203 16.55 -17.33 19.09
C ILE A 203 16.25 -17.13 17.61
N LEU A 204 17.02 -16.28 16.92
CA LEU A 204 16.85 -16.04 15.49
C LEU A 204 16.99 -17.33 14.69
N ASP A 205 18.02 -18.13 14.96
CA ASP A 205 18.26 -19.42 14.28
C ASP A 205 17.08 -20.40 14.46
N ALA A 206 16.51 -20.47 15.65
CA ALA A 206 15.34 -21.31 15.92
C ALA A 206 14.12 -20.85 15.09
N PHE A 207 13.89 -19.55 15.00
CA PHE A 207 12.80 -18.98 14.19
C PHE A 207 13.04 -19.14 12.69
N GLU A 208 14.28 -18.96 12.21
CA GLU A 208 14.63 -19.18 10.79
C GLU A 208 14.45 -20.64 10.36
N ASN A 209 14.69 -21.58 11.22
CA ASN A 209 14.47 -23.00 10.95
C ASN A 209 12.98 -23.43 11.05
N ALA A 210 12.12 -22.63 11.66
CA ALA A 210 10.70 -22.91 11.81
C ALA A 210 9.93 -22.66 10.50
N SER A 211 8.77 -23.31 10.35
CA SER A 211 7.95 -23.24 9.14
C SER A 211 6.80 -22.25 9.30
N LEU A 212 6.69 -21.27 8.41
CA LEU A 212 5.51 -20.41 8.33
C LEU A 212 4.28 -21.19 7.85
N PRO A 213 3.05 -20.81 8.28
CA PRO A 213 1.82 -21.45 7.81
C PRO A 213 1.73 -21.46 6.27
N THR A 214 1.36 -22.60 5.68
CA THR A 214 1.32 -22.77 4.21
C THR A 214 0.36 -21.78 3.56
N ARG A 215 -0.79 -21.50 4.19
CA ARG A 215 -1.77 -20.53 3.70
C ARG A 215 -1.17 -19.12 3.55
N LEU A 216 -0.27 -18.73 4.46
CA LEU A 216 0.42 -17.44 4.36
C LEU A 216 1.34 -17.39 3.14
N LEU A 217 2.02 -18.47 2.80
CA LEU A 217 2.94 -18.52 1.66
C LEU A 217 2.23 -18.29 0.33
N ASP A 218 1.03 -18.84 0.17
CA ASP A 218 0.20 -18.64 -1.03
C ASP A 218 -0.24 -17.16 -1.17
N ASP A 219 -0.63 -16.53 -0.05
CA ASP A 219 -1.00 -15.13 -0.02
C ASP A 219 0.20 -14.22 -0.31
N LEU A 220 1.40 -14.54 0.21
CA LEU A 220 2.62 -13.78 -0.07
C LEU A 220 3.05 -13.87 -1.55
N LEU A 221 2.91 -15.03 -2.18
CA LEU A 221 3.17 -15.19 -3.61
C LEU A 221 2.23 -14.33 -4.47
N ALA A 222 0.95 -14.28 -4.10
CA ALA A 222 -0.02 -13.44 -4.78
C ALA A 222 0.23 -11.93 -4.57
N LEU A 223 0.76 -11.55 -3.39
CA LEU A 223 1.14 -10.16 -3.10
C LEU A 223 2.21 -9.64 -4.08
N PHE A 224 3.16 -10.48 -4.50
CA PHE A 224 4.20 -10.06 -5.44
C PHE A 224 3.68 -9.66 -6.83
N GLU A 225 2.47 -10.04 -7.19
CA GLU A 225 1.86 -9.65 -8.47
C GLU A 225 1.29 -8.23 -8.43
N VAL A 226 1.01 -7.70 -7.25
CA VAL A 226 0.35 -6.41 -7.07
C VAL A 226 1.25 -5.32 -6.47
N VAL A 227 2.41 -5.71 -5.92
CA VAL A 227 3.41 -4.79 -5.40
C VAL A 227 4.33 -4.37 -6.53
N GLU A 228 4.57 -3.07 -6.68
CA GLU A 228 5.40 -2.51 -7.74
C GLU A 228 6.82 -2.16 -7.26
N GLY A 229 6.97 -1.75 -6.01
CA GLY A 229 8.23 -1.33 -5.40
C GLY A 229 8.80 -2.31 -4.37
N PRO A 230 9.89 -1.93 -3.70
CA PRO A 230 10.42 -2.64 -2.55
C PRO A 230 9.41 -2.69 -1.40
N LEU A 231 9.56 -3.67 -0.50
CA LEU A 231 8.70 -3.85 0.67
C LEU A 231 9.45 -3.57 1.97
N ALA A 232 8.84 -2.78 2.85
CA ALA A 232 9.23 -2.69 4.25
C ALA A 232 8.43 -3.73 5.06
N VAL A 233 9.13 -4.56 5.82
CA VAL A 233 8.59 -5.55 6.76
C VAL A 233 8.74 -4.96 8.15
N ARG A 234 7.63 -4.57 8.76
CA ARG A 234 7.62 -3.79 10.00
C ARG A 234 6.83 -4.51 11.08
N SER A 235 7.34 -4.46 12.30
CA SER A 235 6.60 -4.87 13.48
C SER A 235 5.30 -4.05 13.66
N SER A 236 4.28 -4.66 14.23
CA SER A 236 3.03 -4.01 14.62
C SER A 236 2.46 -4.70 15.85
N SER A 237 3.08 -4.46 17.00
CA SER A 237 2.59 -4.96 18.27
C SER A 237 1.48 -4.08 18.84
N LEU A 238 0.78 -4.59 19.86
CA LEU A 238 -0.21 -3.81 20.58
C LEU A 238 0.43 -2.74 21.48
N LEU A 239 1.64 -2.98 21.94
CA LEU A 239 2.35 -2.11 22.89
C LEU A 239 3.09 -0.96 22.20
N GLU A 240 3.43 -1.07 20.91
CA GLU A 240 4.20 -0.05 20.19
C GLU A 240 3.54 1.34 20.20
N ASP A 241 2.20 1.39 20.22
CA ASP A 241 1.42 2.64 20.24
C ASP A 241 0.80 2.92 21.61
N SER A 242 1.34 2.34 22.67
CA SER A 242 0.89 2.62 24.03
C SER A 242 1.20 4.06 24.41
N HIS A 243 0.18 4.82 24.82
CA HIS A 243 0.35 6.21 25.28
C HIS A 243 1.19 6.33 26.56
N TYR A 244 1.22 5.28 27.37
CA TYR A 244 1.86 5.31 28.69
C TYR A 244 3.27 4.71 28.68
N GLN A 245 3.57 3.83 27.74
CA GLN A 245 4.82 3.09 27.65
C GLN A 245 5.19 2.91 26.17
N PRO A 246 5.82 3.92 25.54
CA PRO A 246 6.13 3.85 24.11
C PRO A 246 7.20 2.82 23.82
N PHE A 247 6.92 1.87 22.94
CA PHE A 247 7.78 0.78 22.50
C PHE A 247 8.54 1.11 21.19
N ALA A 248 8.80 2.39 20.95
CA ALA A 248 9.42 2.83 19.71
C ALA A 248 10.86 2.37 19.59
N GLY A 249 11.22 1.73 18.47
CA GLY A 249 12.58 1.36 18.13
C GLY A 249 13.09 0.05 18.74
N VAL A 250 12.28 -0.67 19.52
CA VAL A 250 12.65 -1.95 20.15
C VAL A 250 12.62 -3.08 19.13
N TYR A 251 11.59 -3.12 18.27
CA TYR A 251 11.44 -4.17 17.28
C TYR A 251 12.05 -3.80 15.93
N LYS A 252 12.50 -4.81 15.19
CA LYS A 252 13.22 -4.65 13.93
C LYS A 252 12.28 -4.29 12.75
N THR A 253 12.86 -3.60 11.78
CA THR A 253 12.25 -3.31 10.47
C THR A 253 13.24 -3.70 9.39
N TYR A 254 12.80 -4.47 8.41
CA TYR A 254 13.61 -4.88 7.27
C TYR A 254 13.04 -4.32 5.97
N MET A 255 13.91 -4.00 5.02
CA MET A 255 13.51 -3.57 3.68
C MET A 255 13.97 -4.61 2.65
N ILE A 256 13.04 -5.06 1.81
CA ILE A 256 13.27 -6.09 0.81
C ILE A 256 13.16 -5.44 -0.57
N PRO A 257 14.21 -5.53 -1.41
CA PRO A 257 14.15 -5.03 -2.78
C PRO A 257 13.17 -5.84 -3.63
N LYS A 258 12.55 -5.21 -4.59
CA LYS A 258 11.75 -5.90 -5.61
C LYS A 258 12.68 -6.54 -6.64
N VAL A 259 12.67 -7.87 -6.71
CA VAL A 259 13.43 -8.64 -7.70
C VAL A 259 12.49 -9.46 -8.60
N PRO A 260 12.87 -9.73 -9.86
CA PRO A 260 12.03 -10.50 -10.78
C PRO A 260 11.77 -11.95 -10.33
N ASP A 261 12.74 -12.57 -9.66
CA ASP A 261 12.62 -13.95 -9.16
C ASP A 261 11.74 -14.02 -7.90
N LYS A 262 10.53 -14.54 -8.08
CA LYS A 262 9.56 -14.71 -6.98
C LYS A 262 10.05 -15.64 -5.87
N SER A 263 10.92 -16.62 -6.20
CA SER A 263 11.47 -17.56 -5.23
C SER A 263 12.44 -16.84 -4.28
N VAL A 264 13.28 -15.96 -4.83
CA VAL A 264 14.20 -15.12 -4.06
C VAL A 264 13.40 -14.14 -3.19
N MET A 265 12.38 -13.46 -3.78
CA MET A 265 11.49 -12.57 -3.02
C MET A 265 10.82 -13.29 -1.85
N LEU A 266 10.26 -14.49 -2.09
CA LEU A 266 9.58 -15.26 -1.06
C LEU A 266 10.56 -15.69 0.06
N ARG A 267 11.77 -16.11 -0.30
CA ARG A 267 12.81 -16.46 0.67
C ARG A 267 13.15 -15.27 1.57
N LEU A 268 13.45 -14.12 0.99
CA LEU A 268 13.77 -12.90 1.74
C LEU A 268 12.61 -12.45 2.64
N LEU A 269 11.38 -12.48 2.12
CA LEU A 269 10.21 -12.06 2.88
C LEU A 269 9.91 -13.01 4.04
N ARG A 270 10.06 -14.33 3.83
CA ARG A 270 9.93 -15.34 4.90
C ARG A 270 10.95 -15.11 6.01
N SER A 271 12.21 -14.89 5.65
CA SER A 271 13.28 -14.64 6.61
C SER A 271 13.01 -13.34 7.38
N ALA A 272 12.66 -12.24 6.71
CA ALA A 272 12.32 -10.98 7.38
C ALA A 272 11.12 -11.10 8.33
N ILE A 273 10.05 -11.83 7.94
CA ILE A 273 8.89 -12.08 8.80
C ILE A 273 9.32 -12.81 10.08
N LYS A 274 10.12 -13.87 9.94
CA LYS A 274 10.60 -14.67 11.06
C LYS A 274 11.55 -13.87 11.96
N ALA A 275 12.43 -13.04 11.38
CA ALA A 275 13.31 -12.18 12.12
C ALA A 275 12.55 -11.09 12.92
N VAL A 276 11.47 -10.52 12.35
CA VAL A 276 10.57 -9.62 13.09
C VAL A 276 9.88 -10.36 14.23
N TYR A 277 9.39 -11.57 14.01
CA TYR A 277 8.78 -12.40 15.07
C TYR A 277 9.79 -12.74 16.17
N ALA A 278 11.02 -13.11 15.82
CA ALA A 278 12.09 -13.40 16.78
C ALA A 278 12.44 -12.18 17.65
N SER A 279 12.40 -10.97 17.07
CA SER A 279 12.77 -9.73 17.78
C SER A 279 11.89 -9.41 18.99
N VAL A 280 10.70 -10.00 19.09
CA VAL A 280 9.85 -9.93 20.29
C VAL A 280 10.56 -10.49 21.51
N PHE A 281 11.40 -11.50 21.31
CA PHE A 281 12.02 -12.29 22.37
C PHE A 281 13.53 -11.98 22.57
N TYR A 282 14.04 -10.96 21.91
CA TYR A 282 15.43 -10.51 22.10
C TYR A 282 15.65 -9.89 23.47
N SER A 283 16.89 -9.87 23.90
CA SER A 283 17.32 -9.38 25.21
C SER A 283 16.79 -7.98 25.54
N ASP A 284 16.86 -7.03 24.60
CA ASP A 284 16.35 -5.67 24.75
C ASP A 284 14.83 -5.65 24.93
N SER A 285 14.10 -6.46 24.15
CA SER A 285 12.64 -6.58 24.26
C SER A 285 12.23 -7.18 25.60
N LYS A 286 12.91 -8.25 26.04
CA LYS A 286 12.70 -8.88 27.35
C LYS A 286 12.97 -7.92 28.50
N ALA A 287 14.09 -7.19 28.45
CA ALA A 287 14.43 -6.19 29.46
C ALA A 287 13.39 -5.08 29.56
N TYR A 288 12.93 -4.57 28.41
CA TYR A 288 11.92 -3.53 28.38
C TYR A 288 10.55 -4.00 28.92
N LEU A 289 10.09 -5.19 28.50
CA LEU A 289 8.83 -5.76 28.97
C LEU A 289 8.86 -6.03 30.48
N THR A 290 9.99 -6.50 31.01
CA THR A 290 10.19 -6.69 32.44
C THR A 290 10.14 -5.36 33.19
N ALA A 291 10.78 -4.31 32.66
CA ALA A 291 10.80 -2.98 33.28
C ALA A 291 9.41 -2.32 33.28
N THR A 292 8.56 -2.64 32.31
CA THR A 292 7.20 -2.09 32.17
C THR A 292 6.11 -2.97 32.78
N GLN A 293 6.47 -4.06 33.46
CA GLN A 293 5.58 -5.05 34.09
C GLN A 293 4.59 -5.70 33.10
N ASN A 294 4.91 -5.73 31.81
CA ASN A 294 4.16 -6.46 30.81
C ASN A 294 4.64 -7.91 30.73
N LEU A 295 3.71 -8.83 30.43
CA LEU A 295 4.02 -10.24 30.28
C LEU A 295 4.41 -10.52 28.82
N ILE A 296 5.63 -11.00 28.60
CA ILE A 296 6.18 -11.26 27.26
C ILE A 296 5.41 -12.36 26.50
N ASP A 297 4.83 -13.33 27.20
CA ASP A 297 4.03 -14.40 26.63
C ASP A 297 2.64 -13.93 26.15
N GLN A 298 2.23 -12.73 26.55
CA GLN A 298 0.99 -12.08 26.08
C GLN A 298 1.23 -11.12 24.92
N GLU A 299 2.49 -10.81 24.60
CA GLU A 299 2.82 -9.96 23.46
C GLU A 299 2.60 -10.72 22.15
N LYS A 300 1.76 -10.19 21.28
CA LYS A 300 1.44 -10.76 19.99
C LYS A 300 1.84 -9.81 18.89
N MET A 301 2.53 -10.35 17.90
CA MET A 301 3.10 -9.56 16.82
C MET A 301 2.27 -9.70 15.53
N ALA A 302 1.70 -8.59 15.06
CA ALA A 302 1.29 -8.45 13.67
C ALA A 302 2.44 -7.88 12.84
N ILE A 303 2.44 -8.10 11.53
CA ILE A 303 3.46 -7.57 10.63
C ILE A 303 2.80 -6.69 9.57
N VAL A 304 3.32 -5.48 9.42
CA VAL A 304 2.95 -4.55 8.34
C VAL A 304 3.92 -4.75 7.19
N LEU A 305 3.43 -5.29 6.07
CA LEU A 305 4.10 -5.31 4.78
C LEU A 305 3.68 -4.06 4.03
N GLN A 306 4.59 -3.12 3.84
CA GLN A 306 4.27 -1.83 3.25
C GLN A 306 5.21 -1.52 2.08
N GLU A 307 4.64 -1.09 0.96
CA GLU A 307 5.42 -0.67 -0.19
C GLU A 307 6.24 0.58 0.15
N VAL A 308 7.54 0.55 -0.16
CA VAL A 308 8.44 1.68 0.04
C VAL A 308 8.20 2.69 -1.08
N ILE A 309 7.91 3.93 -0.70
CA ILE A 309 7.74 5.02 -1.66
C ILE A 309 9.10 5.56 -2.06
N GLY A 310 9.28 5.80 -3.35
CA GLY A 310 10.52 6.32 -3.91
C GLY A 310 10.62 6.11 -5.40
N ALA A 311 11.80 6.35 -5.93
CA ALA A 311 12.15 6.09 -7.31
C ALA A 311 13.45 5.28 -7.39
N ARG A 312 13.62 4.57 -8.50
CA ARG A 312 14.85 3.85 -8.82
C ARG A 312 15.84 4.81 -9.48
N TYR A 313 17.07 4.75 -9.02
CA TYR A 313 18.20 5.51 -9.54
C TYR A 313 19.32 4.55 -9.95
N ASP A 314 19.60 4.49 -11.25
CA ASP A 314 20.68 3.69 -11.80
C ASP A 314 21.90 4.59 -12.07
N THR A 315 23.08 4.14 -11.63
CA THR A 315 24.35 4.84 -11.80
C THR A 315 25.49 3.84 -11.98
N VAL A 316 26.71 4.31 -12.09
CA VAL A 316 27.93 3.48 -12.14
C VAL A 316 28.91 3.95 -11.08
N ASP A 317 29.66 3.02 -10.49
CA ASP A 317 30.76 3.35 -9.58
C ASP A 317 32.00 3.85 -10.37
N ALA A 318 33.05 4.23 -9.63
CA ALA A 318 34.32 4.69 -10.20
C ALA A 318 35.01 3.63 -11.09
N ASN A 319 34.65 2.36 -10.95
CA ASN A 319 35.20 1.23 -11.71
C ASN A 319 34.31 0.84 -12.91
N GLY A 320 33.20 1.55 -13.14
CA GLY A 320 32.24 1.26 -14.20
C GLY A 320 31.22 0.17 -13.85
N ASN A 321 31.16 -0.30 -12.61
CA ASN A 321 30.15 -1.27 -12.19
C ASN A 321 28.79 -0.57 -12.05
N ALA A 322 27.75 -1.18 -12.60
CA ALA A 322 26.41 -0.65 -12.52
C ALA A 322 25.86 -0.76 -11.09
N LEU A 323 25.39 0.33 -10.53
CA LEU A 323 24.72 0.44 -9.24
C LEU A 323 23.24 0.77 -9.44
N SER A 324 22.38 0.33 -8.52
CA SER A 324 20.94 0.60 -8.59
C SER A 324 20.42 0.79 -7.18
N TYR A 325 19.87 1.96 -6.93
CA TYR A 325 19.36 2.36 -5.62
C TYR A 325 17.87 2.74 -5.70
N PHE A 326 17.17 2.63 -4.59
CA PHE A 326 15.79 3.05 -4.47
C PHE A 326 15.62 3.92 -3.22
N TYR A 327 15.09 5.14 -3.40
CA TYR A 327 14.83 6.07 -2.30
C TYR A 327 13.82 7.15 -2.71
N PRO A 328 13.08 7.75 -1.74
CA PRO A 328 12.24 8.92 -1.98
C PRO A 328 13.08 10.19 -2.09
N THR A 329 12.59 11.19 -2.79
CA THR A 329 13.24 12.51 -2.85
C THR A 329 13.36 13.12 -1.45
N LEU A 330 12.30 13.03 -0.64
CA LEU A 330 12.27 13.55 0.72
C LEU A 330 11.53 12.57 1.64
N SER A 331 12.02 12.46 2.86
CA SER A 331 11.33 11.86 4.00
C SER A 331 11.20 12.89 5.11
N GLY A 332 10.20 12.74 5.97
CA GLY A 332 10.00 13.72 7.03
C GLY A 332 9.12 13.25 8.15
N VAL A 333 9.16 14.00 9.24
CA VAL A 333 8.25 13.91 10.36
C VAL A 333 7.68 15.29 10.61
N ALA A 334 6.35 15.39 10.70
CA ALA A 334 5.66 16.62 11.04
C ALA A 334 4.79 16.42 12.28
N ARG A 335 4.69 17.46 13.10
CA ARG A 335 3.82 17.51 14.28
C ARG A 335 3.01 18.80 14.27
N SER A 336 1.76 18.72 14.66
CA SER A 336 0.86 19.87 14.78
C SER A 336 1.21 20.79 15.95
N LEU A 337 2.02 20.30 16.90
CA LEU A 337 2.49 21.07 18.04
C LEU A 337 4.02 21.18 18.04
N ASN A 338 4.51 22.40 18.08
CA ASN A 338 5.95 22.71 18.22
C ASN A 338 6.25 22.96 19.72
N PHE A 339 6.93 22.01 20.35
CA PHE A 339 7.30 22.13 21.79
C PHE A 339 8.44 23.12 22.03
N TYR A 340 9.20 23.48 21.01
CA TYR A 340 10.38 24.35 21.09
C TYR A 340 10.35 25.39 19.98
N PRO A 341 9.40 26.38 20.04
CA PRO A 341 9.31 27.42 19.03
C PRO A 341 10.55 28.33 19.07
N ILE A 342 10.99 28.80 17.91
CA ILE A 342 12.17 29.65 17.74
C ILE A 342 11.76 30.95 17.06
N GLY A 343 12.24 32.09 17.57
CA GLY A 343 11.93 33.39 17.02
C GLY A 343 10.43 33.72 17.07
N ASP A 344 9.84 33.97 15.91
CA ASP A 344 8.41 34.33 15.77
C ASP A 344 7.46 33.11 15.71
N GLU A 345 7.99 31.88 15.80
CA GLU A 345 7.19 30.66 15.81
C GLU A 345 6.35 30.58 17.09
N ARG A 346 5.17 29.95 16.97
CA ARG A 346 4.29 29.60 18.09
C ARG A 346 4.14 28.08 18.18
N ALA A 347 3.72 27.58 19.33
CA ALA A 347 3.48 26.16 19.53
C ALA A 347 2.46 25.57 18.56
N GLU A 348 1.40 26.30 18.26
CA GLU A 348 0.32 25.92 17.34
C GLU A 348 0.70 25.95 15.84
N ASP A 349 1.83 26.56 15.48
CA ASP A 349 2.30 26.64 14.09
C ASP A 349 2.84 25.30 13.58
N GLY A 350 3.06 24.34 14.49
CA GLY A 350 3.60 23.03 14.18
C GLY A 350 5.11 23.06 13.85
N ILE A 351 5.64 21.88 13.62
CA ILE A 351 7.06 21.68 13.27
C ILE A 351 7.19 20.54 12.26
N ALA A 352 8.08 20.69 11.30
CA ALA A 352 8.49 19.65 10.36
C ALA A 352 10.00 19.48 10.38
N ASN A 353 10.44 18.21 10.26
CA ASN A 353 11.82 17.82 10.05
C ASN A 353 11.89 17.00 8.78
N VAL A 354 12.71 17.38 7.82
CA VAL A 354 12.84 16.72 6.53
C VAL A 354 14.28 16.37 6.22
N ALA A 355 14.47 15.26 5.53
CA ALA A 355 15.75 14.80 5.04
C ALA A 355 15.61 14.18 3.65
N PHE A 356 16.68 14.19 2.88
CA PHE A 356 16.77 13.51 1.59
C PHE A 356 16.95 12.00 1.81
N GLY A 357 16.33 11.16 0.96
CA GLY A 357 16.45 9.72 1.03
C GLY A 357 15.47 9.06 2.00
N LEU A 358 15.78 7.83 2.42
CA LEU A 358 14.91 7.00 3.26
C LEU A 358 14.73 7.57 4.66
N GLY A 359 13.51 7.49 5.17
CA GLY A 359 13.11 8.01 6.49
C GLY A 359 13.83 7.36 7.68
N LYS A 360 14.45 6.19 7.51
CA LYS A 360 15.33 5.58 8.52
C LYS A 360 16.42 6.56 8.99
N TYR A 361 16.95 7.39 8.09
CA TYR A 361 17.92 8.42 8.44
C TYR A 361 17.44 9.38 9.55
N ILE A 362 16.15 9.74 9.53
CA ILE A 362 15.54 10.61 10.55
C ILE A 362 15.35 9.84 11.86
N VAL A 363 14.93 8.58 11.78
CA VAL A 363 14.72 7.72 12.95
C VAL A 363 16.04 7.47 13.70
N ASP A 364 17.12 7.31 12.96
CA ASP A 364 18.48 7.11 13.53
C ASP A 364 19.11 8.43 14.05
N GLY A 365 18.38 9.53 14.07
CA GLY A 365 18.87 10.81 14.60
C GLY A 365 19.78 11.60 13.64
N GLY A 366 19.69 11.33 12.34
CA GLY A 366 20.43 12.07 11.31
C GLY A 366 20.06 13.54 11.26
N GLN A 367 20.95 14.35 10.69
CA GLN A 367 20.74 15.79 10.52
C GLN A 367 19.60 16.07 9.56
N THR A 368 18.59 16.83 10.01
CA THR A 368 17.39 17.16 9.27
C THR A 368 17.23 18.66 9.13
N LEU A 369 16.60 19.14 8.06
CA LEU A 369 16.15 20.52 8.01
C LEU A 369 14.88 20.65 8.86
N ARG A 370 14.93 21.53 9.86
CA ARG A 370 13.82 21.84 10.76
C ARG A 370 13.21 23.17 10.39
N PHE A 371 11.89 23.21 10.22
CA PHE A 371 11.14 24.45 10.00
C PHE A 371 9.72 24.36 10.56
N SER A 372 9.11 25.52 10.84
CA SER A 372 7.67 25.59 11.07
C SER A 372 6.92 25.62 9.75
N PRO A 373 5.88 24.80 9.53
CA PRO A 373 5.08 24.86 8.30
C PRO A 373 4.45 26.23 8.01
N LYS A 374 4.20 27.04 9.04
CA LYS A 374 3.71 28.41 8.87
C LYS A 374 4.80 29.38 8.42
N HIS A 375 6.05 29.09 8.75
CA HIS A 375 7.22 29.89 8.40
C HIS A 375 8.27 29.06 7.64
N PRO A 376 7.95 28.49 6.45
CA PRO A 376 8.78 27.49 5.79
C PRO A 376 10.12 28.03 5.29
N HIS A 377 10.26 29.34 5.17
CA HIS A 377 11.51 30.01 4.76
C HIS A 377 12.45 30.32 5.93
N HIS A 378 12.00 30.17 7.17
CA HIS A 378 12.81 30.38 8.36
C HIS A 378 13.45 29.09 8.80
N ILE A 379 14.56 28.73 8.17
CA ILE A 379 15.35 27.52 8.47
C ILE A 379 16.62 27.95 9.18
N LEU A 380 16.70 27.68 10.49
CA LEU A 380 17.83 28.10 11.31
C LEU A 380 19.17 27.58 10.78
N GLN A 381 19.22 26.33 10.36
CA GLN A 381 20.42 25.69 9.81
C GLN A 381 20.96 26.37 8.55
N LEU A 382 20.14 27.14 7.84
CA LEU A 382 20.53 27.85 6.63
C LEU A 382 20.76 29.36 6.87
N SER A 383 20.65 29.84 8.11
CA SER A 383 20.78 31.27 8.44
C SER A 383 22.18 31.80 8.26
N THR A 384 23.22 30.97 8.38
CA THR A 384 24.62 31.33 8.10
C THR A 384 25.32 30.19 7.35
N THR A 385 26.37 30.51 6.59
CA THR A 385 27.18 29.52 5.87
C THR A 385 27.79 28.49 6.80
N ASP A 386 28.27 28.91 7.98
CA ASP A 386 28.88 28.02 8.98
C ASP A 386 27.87 27.03 9.55
N LEU A 387 26.66 27.49 9.88
CA LEU A 387 25.58 26.60 10.32
C LEU A 387 25.16 25.64 9.20
N ALA A 388 25.04 26.12 7.97
CA ALA A 388 24.70 25.28 6.83
C ALA A 388 25.72 24.14 6.63
N LEU A 389 27.01 24.42 6.77
CA LEU A 389 28.07 23.42 6.65
C LEU A 389 28.09 22.41 7.80
N ARG A 390 27.71 22.81 9.02
CA ARG A 390 27.75 21.93 10.20
C ARG A 390 26.47 21.15 10.46
N GLU A 391 25.31 21.76 10.22
CA GLU A 391 24.00 21.33 10.71
C GLU A 391 23.10 20.75 9.61
N THR A 392 23.56 20.76 8.34
CA THR A 392 22.78 20.16 7.24
C THR A 392 23.22 18.74 6.93
N GLN A 393 22.30 18.00 6.32
CA GLN A 393 22.51 16.61 5.91
C GLN A 393 23.69 16.48 4.94
N ARG A 394 24.56 15.50 5.18
CA ARG A 394 25.72 15.17 4.32
C ARG A 394 25.60 13.81 3.67
N ASN A 395 24.93 12.88 4.30
CA ASN A 395 24.72 11.52 3.85
C ASN A 395 23.21 11.22 3.86
N PHE A 396 22.77 10.26 3.07
CA PHE A 396 21.40 9.77 3.11
C PHE A 396 21.37 8.25 2.97
N TYR A 397 20.26 7.64 3.36
CA TYR A 397 20.04 6.23 3.18
C TYR A 397 19.26 5.95 1.90
N ALA A 398 19.71 4.94 1.16
CA ALA A 398 19.06 4.39 -0.02
C ALA A 398 19.06 2.87 0.07
N LEU A 399 18.03 2.23 -0.46
CA LEU A 399 18.00 0.78 -0.57
C LEU A 399 18.83 0.34 -1.78
N ASP A 400 19.83 -0.52 -1.55
CA ASP A 400 20.60 -1.15 -2.63
C ASP A 400 19.74 -2.26 -3.27
N LEU A 401 19.51 -2.17 -4.57
CA LEU A 401 18.70 -3.13 -5.31
C LEU A 401 19.52 -4.30 -5.88
N LYS A 402 20.83 -4.26 -5.78
CA LYS A 402 21.74 -5.28 -6.32
C LYS A 402 22.42 -6.12 -5.25
N ASN A 403 22.85 -5.47 -4.17
CA ASN A 403 23.53 -6.16 -3.07
C ASN A 403 22.52 -6.49 -1.98
N MET A 404 21.82 -7.60 -2.15
CA MET A 404 20.85 -8.08 -1.19
C MET A 404 21.54 -8.84 -0.07
N ALA A 405 21.16 -8.58 1.18
CA ALA A 405 21.52 -9.44 2.29
C ALA A 405 21.00 -10.87 2.01
N GLN A 406 21.86 -11.87 2.18
CA GLN A 406 21.44 -13.26 2.05
C GLN A 406 20.72 -13.75 3.31
N GLU A 407 21.07 -13.18 4.45
CA GLU A 407 20.53 -13.48 5.78
C GLU A 407 20.34 -12.20 6.56
N PHE A 408 19.30 -12.13 7.38
CA PHE A 408 19.09 -11.05 8.31
C PHE A 408 19.79 -11.38 9.64
N LYS A 409 20.49 -10.40 10.20
CA LYS A 409 21.19 -10.53 11.46
C LYS A 409 20.45 -9.79 12.57
N THR A 410 20.82 -10.07 13.81
CA THR A 410 20.23 -9.39 14.97
C THR A 410 20.54 -7.89 14.99
N ASP A 411 21.59 -7.46 14.31
CA ASP A 411 22.07 -6.06 14.28
C ASP A 411 21.63 -5.28 13.02
N ASP A 412 20.94 -5.93 12.10
CA ASP A 412 20.47 -5.30 10.84
C ASP A 412 19.29 -4.34 11.04
#